data_166e788531641d7fdaf2565b1778744f
#
_entry.id   166e788531641d7fdaf2565b1778744f
#
_cell.length_a   1.000
_cell.length_b   1.000
_cell.length_c   1.000
_cell.angle_alpha   90.00
_cell.angle_beta   90.00
_cell.angle_gamma   90.00
#
_symmetry.space_group_name_H-M   'P 1'
#
loop_
_entity.id
_entity.type
_entity.pdbx_description
1 polymer ?
#
loop_
_entity_poly.entity_id
_entity_poly.type
_entity_poly.pdbx_seq_one_letter_code
_entity_poly.pdbx_strand_id
1 'polypeptide(L)'
;MASHPKPPESFRSPEQQATFCLLRTADAVKRRFARVIEPHGITPQQYNVLRILRGAGPAGLPTLTIGERMIEQTPGTTRLVDRLERKGLVTRAPCATDRRRVFCQITDKGLDLLKELDEPVNQCEALAVSPLALDDLSSLIVLLDSVRSVNV
;
A
#
# COMPACT_ATOMS: atom_id res chain seq x y z
N MET A 1 -0.64 -9.77 24.42
CA MET A 1 0.64 -10.02 23.68
C MET A 1 0.40 -11.16 22.69
N ALA A 2 0.32 -10.87 21.41
CA ALA A 2 0.19 -11.93 20.41
C ALA A 2 1.52 -12.67 20.32
N SER A 3 1.49 -13.97 20.67
CA SER A 3 2.63 -14.87 20.54
C SER A 3 3.03 -14.96 19.06
N HIS A 4 4.16 -14.40 18.70
CA HIS A 4 4.73 -14.60 17.37
C HIS A 4 5.21 -16.06 17.30
N PRO A 5 4.85 -16.82 16.27
CA PRO A 5 5.39 -18.16 16.10
C PRO A 5 6.91 -18.08 16.06
N LYS A 6 7.54 -18.89 16.92
CA LYS A 6 9.00 -19.00 16.98
C LYS A 6 9.52 -19.41 15.59
N PRO A 7 10.59 -18.78 15.07
CA PRO A 7 11.20 -19.23 13.83
C PRO A 7 11.67 -20.68 13.97
N PRO A 8 11.77 -21.45 12.87
CA PRO A 8 12.34 -22.77 12.91
C PRO A 8 13.74 -22.73 13.57
N GLU A 9 14.09 -23.74 14.32
CA GLU A 9 15.33 -23.75 15.13
C GLU A 9 16.62 -23.68 14.28
N SER A 10 16.51 -24.03 12.99
CA SER A 10 17.59 -23.86 12.01
C SER A 10 17.04 -23.61 10.61
N PHE A 11 17.74 -22.76 9.86
CA PHE A 11 17.50 -22.57 8.42
C PHE A 11 18.50 -23.41 7.63
N ARG A 12 18.07 -23.96 6.50
CA ARG A 12 18.91 -24.77 5.60
C ARG A 12 19.99 -23.93 4.90
N SER A 13 19.72 -22.65 4.68
CA SER A 13 20.60 -21.72 4.01
C SER A 13 20.30 -20.26 4.38
N PRO A 14 21.25 -19.34 4.15
CA PRO A 14 21.02 -17.90 4.30
C PRO A 14 19.86 -17.39 3.43
N GLU A 15 19.66 -17.94 2.24
CA GLU A 15 18.59 -17.56 1.31
C GLU A 15 17.22 -17.89 1.91
N GLN A 16 17.08 -19.07 2.51
CA GLN A 16 15.85 -19.44 3.21
C GLN A 16 15.57 -18.51 4.37
N GLN A 17 16.59 -18.20 5.16
CA GLN A 17 16.47 -17.26 6.28
C GLN A 17 16.06 -15.88 5.81
N ALA A 18 16.72 -15.32 4.79
CA ALA A 18 16.42 -14.01 4.24
C ALA A 18 14.98 -13.94 3.71
N THR A 19 14.55 -14.95 2.92
CA THR A 19 13.19 -15.03 2.40
C THR A 19 12.14 -15.09 3.52
N PHE A 20 12.39 -15.91 4.53
CA PHE A 20 11.50 -16.01 5.69
C PHE A 20 11.41 -14.67 6.46
N CYS A 21 12.55 -14.03 6.71
CA CYS A 21 12.59 -12.72 7.38
C CYS A 21 11.84 -11.65 6.58
N LEU A 22 12.04 -11.61 5.26
CA LEU A 22 11.36 -10.68 4.37
C LEU A 22 9.84 -10.83 4.44
N LEU A 23 9.33 -12.05 4.29
CA LEU A 23 7.90 -12.34 4.32
C LEU A 23 7.28 -12.03 5.70
N ARG A 24 7.94 -12.42 6.78
CA ARG A 24 7.46 -12.12 8.13
C ARG A 24 7.46 -10.64 8.45
N THR A 25 8.49 -9.93 8.03
CA THR A 25 8.59 -8.48 8.25
C THR A 25 7.51 -7.75 7.46
N ALA A 26 7.33 -8.11 6.19
CA ALA A 26 6.27 -7.54 5.37
C ALA A 26 4.88 -7.74 6.01
N ASP A 27 4.58 -8.95 6.50
CA ASP A 27 3.33 -9.24 7.19
C ASP A 27 3.16 -8.44 8.50
N ALA A 28 4.21 -8.30 9.29
CA ALA A 28 4.19 -7.51 10.53
C ALA A 28 3.93 -6.01 10.24
N VAL A 29 4.58 -5.46 9.21
CA VAL A 29 4.37 -4.08 8.76
C VAL A 29 2.94 -3.90 8.26
N LYS A 30 2.43 -4.80 7.41
CA LYS A 30 1.04 -4.75 6.92
C LYS A 30 0.03 -4.72 8.07
N ARG A 31 0.19 -5.57 9.07
CA ARG A 31 -0.70 -5.57 10.26
C ARG A 31 -0.62 -4.27 11.05
N ARG A 32 0.55 -3.65 11.14
CA ARG A 32 0.70 -2.34 11.80
C ARG A 32 -0.10 -1.27 11.06
N PHE A 33 0.00 -1.21 9.73
CA PHE A 33 -0.77 -0.29 8.90
C PHE A 33 -2.28 -0.54 9.01
N ALA A 34 -2.71 -1.79 9.00
CA ALA A 34 -4.13 -2.15 9.15
C ALA A 34 -4.73 -1.58 10.43
N ARG A 35 -4.03 -1.67 11.57
CA ARG A 35 -4.49 -1.11 12.85
C ARG A 35 -4.69 0.40 12.83
N VAL A 36 -3.94 1.12 12.01
CA VAL A 36 -4.05 2.58 11.87
C VAL A 36 -5.18 2.94 10.90
N ILE A 37 -5.32 2.21 9.80
CA ILE A 37 -6.19 2.57 8.69
C ILE A 37 -7.62 2.05 8.88
N GLU A 38 -7.80 0.80 9.33
CA GLU A 38 -9.12 0.15 9.40
C GLU A 38 -10.13 0.84 10.31
N PRO A 39 -9.76 1.48 11.44
CA PRO A 39 -10.69 2.27 12.24
C PRO A 39 -11.37 3.42 11.48
N HIS A 40 -10.79 3.87 10.38
CA HIS A 40 -11.37 4.91 9.50
C HIS A 40 -12.32 4.35 8.43
N GLY A 41 -12.67 3.06 8.50
CA GLY A 41 -13.67 2.43 7.63
C GLY A 41 -13.18 2.03 6.25
N ILE A 42 -11.86 2.00 6.03
CA ILE A 42 -11.23 1.53 4.78
C ILE A 42 -10.14 0.51 5.08
N THR A 43 -9.82 -0.32 4.08
CA THR A 43 -8.71 -1.27 4.17
C THR A 43 -7.38 -0.62 3.74
N PRO A 44 -6.21 -1.19 4.09
CA PRO A 44 -4.93 -0.72 3.56
C PRO A 44 -4.85 -0.69 2.04
N GLN A 45 -5.48 -1.63 1.35
CA GLN A 45 -5.54 -1.65 -0.10
C GLN A 45 -6.38 -0.48 -0.64
N GLN A 46 -7.53 -0.18 -0.03
CA GLN A 46 -8.35 0.98 -0.37
C GLN A 46 -7.61 2.29 -0.11
N TYR A 47 -6.91 2.38 1.01
CA TYR A 47 -6.03 3.51 1.32
C TYR A 47 -4.96 3.71 0.24
N ASN A 48 -4.33 2.63 -0.23
CA ASN A 48 -3.33 2.69 -1.30
C ASN A 48 -3.92 3.24 -2.61
N VAL A 49 -5.13 2.82 -2.99
CA VAL A 49 -5.85 3.41 -4.15
C VAL A 49 -6.04 4.91 -3.98
N LEU A 50 -6.53 5.35 -2.82
CA LEU A 50 -6.73 6.78 -2.56
C LEU A 50 -5.43 7.58 -2.62
N ARG A 51 -4.33 7.06 -2.10
CA ARG A 51 -3.01 7.70 -2.20
C ARG A 51 -2.54 7.84 -3.65
N ILE A 52 -2.71 6.79 -4.44
CA ILE A 52 -2.36 6.79 -5.88
C ILE A 52 -3.17 7.86 -6.61
N LEU A 53 -4.47 7.94 -6.33
CA LEU A 53 -5.35 8.95 -6.94
C LEU A 53 -5.05 10.37 -6.49
N ARG A 54 -4.73 10.59 -5.21
CA ARG A 54 -4.26 11.89 -4.71
C ARG A 54 -3.00 12.35 -5.44
N GLY A 55 -2.05 11.45 -5.63
CA GLY A 55 -0.82 11.74 -6.37
C GLY A 55 -1.02 12.01 -7.87
N ALA A 56 -2.07 11.47 -8.46
CA ALA A 56 -2.42 11.70 -9.87
C ALA A 56 -3.08 13.06 -10.12
N GLY A 57 -3.59 13.70 -9.09
CA GLY A 57 -4.27 14.99 -9.17
C GLY A 57 -5.67 14.91 -9.81
N PRO A 58 -6.24 16.06 -10.24
CA PRO A 58 -7.63 16.16 -10.72
C PRO A 58 -7.93 15.36 -11.99
N ALA A 59 -6.93 15.05 -12.79
CA ALA A 59 -7.10 14.28 -14.02
C ALA A 59 -7.53 12.82 -13.73
N GLY A 60 -7.17 12.29 -12.57
CA GLY A 60 -7.43 10.91 -12.21
C GLY A 60 -6.62 9.91 -13.03
N LEU A 61 -6.97 8.63 -12.89
CA LEU A 61 -6.29 7.51 -13.56
C LEU A 61 -7.28 6.44 -14.02
N PRO A 62 -6.97 5.74 -15.13
CA PRO A 62 -7.67 4.50 -15.47
C PRO A 62 -7.48 3.43 -14.39
N THR A 63 -8.48 2.57 -14.19
CA THR A 63 -8.42 1.46 -13.22
C THR A 63 -7.20 0.55 -13.43
N LEU A 64 -6.84 0.28 -14.67
CA LEU A 64 -5.65 -0.53 -15.00
C LEU A 64 -4.37 0.12 -14.44
N THR A 65 -4.19 1.42 -14.68
CA THR A 65 -3.02 2.17 -14.19
C THR A 65 -2.98 2.23 -12.66
N ILE A 66 -4.14 2.30 -12.00
CA ILE A 66 -4.20 2.19 -10.54
C ILE A 66 -3.65 0.83 -10.11
N GLY A 67 -4.11 -0.26 -10.74
CA GLY A 67 -3.65 -1.62 -10.45
C GLY A 67 -2.13 -1.79 -10.59
N GLU A 68 -1.56 -1.25 -11.65
CA GLU A 68 -0.10 -1.26 -11.91
C GLU A 68 0.72 -0.53 -10.83
N ARG A 69 0.13 0.48 -10.18
CA ARG A 69 0.77 1.28 -9.12
C ARG A 69 0.52 0.77 -7.71
N MET A 70 -0.36 -0.22 -7.54
CA MET A 70 -0.64 -0.81 -6.24
C MET A 70 0.59 -1.48 -5.63
N ILE A 71 0.73 -1.38 -4.31
CA ILE A 71 1.76 -2.13 -3.56
C ILE A 71 1.53 -3.64 -3.75
N GLU A 72 0.29 -4.09 -3.64
CA GLU A 72 -0.08 -5.48 -3.89
C GLU A 72 -0.60 -5.63 -5.33
N GLN A 73 0.15 -6.35 -6.15
CA GLN A 73 -0.20 -6.66 -7.54
C GLN A 73 -1.22 -7.82 -7.56
N THR A 74 -2.45 -7.54 -7.15
CA THR A 74 -3.51 -8.56 -7.12
C THR A 74 -4.62 -8.24 -8.12
N PRO A 75 -5.25 -9.25 -8.74
CA PRO A 75 -6.48 -9.04 -9.49
C PRO A 75 -7.57 -8.57 -8.54
N GLY A 76 -8.27 -7.51 -8.87
CA GLY A 76 -9.37 -7.02 -8.03
C GLY A 76 -9.39 -5.51 -7.81
N THR A 77 -8.53 -4.75 -8.49
CA THR A 77 -8.52 -3.28 -8.44
C THR A 77 -9.88 -2.69 -8.77
N THR A 78 -10.59 -3.25 -9.75
CA THR A 78 -11.95 -2.84 -10.09
C THR A 78 -12.90 -2.92 -8.88
N ARG A 79 -12.85 -4.02 -8.14
CA ARG A 79 -13.67 -4.21 -6.93
C ARG A 79 -13.29 -3.24 -5.80
N LEU A 80 -12.01 -2.92 -5.67
CA LEU A 80 -11.56 -1.90 -4.72
C LEU A 80 -12.14 -0.53 -5.05
N VAL A 81 -12.06 -0.14 -6.32
CA VAL A 81 -12.61 1.12 -6.82
C VAL A 81 -14.14 1.14 -6.68
N ASP A 82 -14.86 0.04 -7.01
CA ASP A 82 -16.31 -0.07 -6.81
C ASP A 82 -16.73 0.18 -5.35
N ARG A 83 -15.98 -0.39 -4.41
CA ARG A 83 -16.26 -0.21 -2.98
C ARG A 83 -15.97 1.22 -2.52
N LEU A 84 -14.91 1.84 -3.03
CA LEU A 84 -14.58 3.24 -2.74
C LEU A 84 -15.61 4.20 -3.32
N GLU A 85 -16.11 3.92 -4.52
CA GLU A 85 -17.18 4.71 -5.14
C GLU A 85 -18.47 4.64 -4.33
N ARG A 86 -18.87 3.44 -3.86
CA ARG A 86 -20.04 3.28 -2.97
C ARG A 86 -19.90 4.04 -1.64
N LYS A 87 -18.67 4.23 -1.17
CA LYS A 87 -18.37 5.05 0.01
C LYS A 87 -18.31 6.55 -0.28
N GLY A 88 -18.40 6.94 -1.55
CA GLY A 88 -18.29 8.33 -1.98
C GLY A 88 -16.86 8.89 -1.91
N LEU A 89 -15.84 8.04 -1.88
CA LEU A 89 -14.43 8.43 -1.77
C LEU A 89 -13.75 8.57 -3.13
N VAL A 90 -14.33 7.95 -4.15
CA VAL A 90 -13.87 7.96 -5.55
C VAL A 90 -15.08 8.17 -6.45
N THR A 91 -14.87 8.82 -7.58
CA THR A 91 -15.82 8.91 -8.68
C THR A 91 -15.21 8.34 -9.95
N ARG A 92 -16.07 7.89 -10.87
CA ARG A 92 -15.69 7.50 -12.22
C ARG A 92 -16.28 8.49 -13.22
N ALA A 93 -15.48 8.91 -14.17
CA ALA A 93 -15.91 9.76 -15.27
C ALA A 93 -15.34 9.26 -16.60
N PRO A 94 -16.09 9.35 -17.71
CA PRO A 94 -15.53 9.13 -19.03
C PRO A 94 -14.38 10.09 -19.29
N CYS A 95 -13.32 9.64 -19.99
CA CYS A 95 -12.25 10.52 -20.42
C CYS A 95 -12.82 11.58 -21.40
N ALA A 96 -12.42 12.84 -21.23
CA ALA A 96 -12.86 13.95 -22.06
C ALA A 96 -12.51 13.78 -23.56
N THR A 97 -11.39 13.07 -23.85
CA THR A 97 -10.87 12.85 -25.20
C THR A 97 -11.22 11.49 -25.79
N ASP A 98 -11.54 10.50 -24.95
CA ASP A 98 -11.93 9.14 -25.37
C ASP A 98 -12.98 8.57 -24.43
N ARG A 99 -14.24 8.60 -24.83
CA ARG A 99 -15.38 8.10 -24.05
C ARG A 99 -15.33 6.60 -23.74
N ARG A 100 -14.46 5.84 -24.40
CA ARG A 100 -14.26 4.40 -24.13
C ARG A 100 -13.39 4.18 -22.89
N ARG A 101 -12.67 5.21 -22.42
CA ARG A 101 -11.81 5.15 -21.23
C ARG A 101 -12.53 5.77 -20.05
N VAL A 102 -12.55 5.06 -18.94
CA VAL A 102 -13.08 5.53 -17.66
C VAL A 102 -11.92 5.89 -16.74
N PHE A 103 -11.95 7.10 -16.20
CA PHE A 103 -10.98 7.59 -15.23
C PHE A 103 -11.58 7.62 -13.83
N CYS A 104 -10.80 7.18 -12.86
CA CYS A 104 -11.15 7.25 -11.46
C CYS A 104 -10.50 8.52 -10.86
N GLN A 105 -11.27 9.25 -10.07
CA GLN A 105 -10.83 10.47 -9.41
C GLN A 105 -11.15 10.38 -7.92
N ILE A 106 -10.26 10.89 -7.07
CA ILE A 106 -10.56 11.02 -5.65
C ILE A 106 -11.52 12.18 -5.42
N THR A 107 -12.47 12.01 -4.51
CA THR A 107 -13.41 13.07 -4.11
C THR A 107 -12.82 13.92 -3.00
N ASP A 108 -13.46 15.08 -2.72
CA ASP A 108 -13.09 15.90 -1.56
C ASP A 108 -13.20 15.12 -0.25
N LYS A 109 -14.23 14.28 -0.12
CA LYS A 109 -14.37 13.35 1.01
C LYS A 109 -13.18 12.38 1.13
N GLY A 110 -12.71 11.86 0.00
CA GLY A 110 -11.52 11.00 -0.05
C GLY A 110 -10.25 11.76 0.35
N LEU A 111 -10.10 13.01 -0.12
CA LEU A 111 -8.98 13.88 0.26
C LEU A 111 -8.99 14.21 1.75
N ASP A 112 -10.15 14.51 2.33
CA ASP A 112 -10.29 14.80 3.75
C ASP A 112 -9.95 13.57 4.60
N LEU A 113 -10.39 12.39 4.21
CA LEU A 113 -10.01 11.15 4.87
C LEU A 113 -8.49 10.92 4.85
N LEU A 114 -7.83 11.17 3.72
CA LEU A 114 -6.37 11.06 3.64
C LEU A 114 -5.66 12.08 4.53
N LYS A 115 -6.17 13.31 4.65
CA LYS A 115 -5.62 14.32 5.58
C LYS A 115 -5.68 13.85 7.02
N GLU A 116 -6.78 13.23 7.44
CA GLU A 116 -6.91 12.66 8.79
C GLU A 116 -5.91 11.52 9.02
N LEU A 117 -5.60 10.74 7.99
CA LEU A 117 -4.69 9.60 8.05
C LEU A 117 -3.21 9.98 7.87
N ASP A 118 -2.89 11.14 7.33
CA ASP A 118 -1.51 11.52 7.00
C ASP A 118 -0.59 11.43 8.23
N GLU A 119 -0.95 12.05 9.34
CA GLU A 119 -0.10 12.03 10.54
C GLU A 119 -0.03 10.65 11.20
N PRO A 120 -1.14 9.92 11.45
CA PRO A 120 -1.08 8.57 11.97
C PRO A 120 -0.26 7.60 11.11
N VAL A 121 -0.36 7.72 9.78
CA VAL A 121 0.41 6.87 8.86
C VAL A 121 1.89 7.25 8.86
N ASN A 122 2.24 8.53 8.85
CA ASN A 122 3.62 8.99 8.95
C ASN A 122 4.30 8.47 10.22
N GLN A 123 3.60 8.51 11.35
CA GLN A 123 4.10 7.94 12.61
C GLN A 123 4.25 6.43 12.54
N CYS A 124 3.31 5.74 11.88
CA CYS A 124 3.37 4.29 11.66
C CYS A 124 4.59 3.90 10.81
N GLU A 125 4.87 4.65 9.74
CA GLU A 125 6.02 4.48 8.86
C GLU A 125 7.33 4.67 9.64
N ALA A 126 7.47 5.76 10.37
CA ALA A 126 8.64 6.05 11.17
C ALA A 126 8.92 4.95 12.23
N LEU A 127 7.88 4.49 12.91
CA LEU A 127 7.99 3.42 13.91
C LEU A 127 8.35 2.06 13.30
N ALA A 128 7.91 1.78 12.07
CA ALA A 128 8.19 0.50 11.41
C ALA A 128 9.69 0.29 11.16
N VAL A 129 10.44 1.36 10.96
CA VAL A 129 11.89 1.34 10.68
C VAL A 129 12.74 2.02 11.76
N SER A 130 12.12 2.39 12.87
CA SER A 130 12.81 3.12 13.97
C SER A 130 14.09 2.49 14.53
N PRO A 131 14.30 1.15 14.48
CA PRO A 131 15.55 0.56 14.93
C PRO A 131 16.73 0.82 14.00
N LEU A 132 16.51 1.34 12.78
CA LEU A 132 17.55 1.52 11.76
C LEU A 132 18.11 2.95 11.80
N ALA A 133 19.44 3.06 11.72
CA ALA A 133 20.11 4.31 11.41
C ALA A 133 19.86 4.72 9.93
N LEU A 134 20.11 5.98 9.58
CA LEU A 134 19.86 6.48 8.22
C LEU A 134 20.65 5.70 7.14
N ASP A 135 21.89 5.33 7.43
CA ASP A 135 22.71 4.56 6.50
C ASP A 135 22.18 3.14 6.29
N ASP A 136 21.72 2.50 7.39
CA ASP A 136 21.09 1.19 7.34
C ASP A 136 19.77 1.23 6.57
N LEU A 137 18.98 2.28 6.78
CA LEU A 137 17.72 2.49 6.04
C LEU A 137 17.97 2.65 4.55
N SER A 138 18.97 3.44 4.16
CA SER A 138 19.38 3.60 2.77
C SER A 138 19.84 2.28 2.14
N SER A 139 20.63 1.51 2.89
CA SER A 139 21.09 0.18 2.47
C SER A 139 19.92 -0.80 2.31
N LEU A 140 18.98 -0.80 3.24
CA LEU A 140 17.77 -1.64 3.18
C LEU A 140 16.95 -1.33 1.93
N ILE A 141 16.74 -0.06 1.59
CA ILE A 141 16.00 0.34 0.39
C ILE A 141 16.65 -0.25 -0.86
N VAL A 142 17.96 -0.10 -1.03
CA VAL A 142 18.71 -0.63 -2.17
C VAL A 142 18.62 -2.16 -2.25
N LEU A 143 18.74 -2.85 -1.13
CA LEU A 143 18.64 -4.32 -1.07
C LEU A 143 17.24 -4.81 -1.42
N LEU A 144 16.20 -4.14 -0.91
CA LEU A 144 14.82 -4.48 -1.25
C LEU A 144 14.49 -4.24 -2.72
N ASP A 145 15.01 -3.17 -3.31
CA ASP A 145 14.86 -2.91 -4.76
C ASP A 145 15.53 -3.99 -5.59
N SER A 146 16.74 -4.42 -5.20
CA SER A 146 17.46 -5.50 -5.87
C SER A 146 16.68 -6.83 -5.80
N VAL A 147 16.14 -7.17 -4.63
CA VAL A 147 15.31 -8.37 -4.47
C VAL A 147 14.03 -8.28 -5.32
N ARG A 148 13.39 -7.10 -5.34
CA ARG A 148 12.16 -6.90 -6.12
C ARG A 148 12.40 -7.08 -7.61
N SER A 149 13.53 -6.59 -8.14
CA SER A 149 13.82 -6.61 -9.58
C SER A 149 13.86 -8.01 -10.19
N VAL A 150 14.12 -9.04 -9.41
CA VAL A 150 14.15 -10.45 -9.88
C VAL A 150 12.85 -11.22 -9.62
N ASN A 151 11.87 -10.58 -8.97
CA ASN A 151 10.60 -11.19 -8.57
C ASN A 151 9.38 -10.52 -9.23
N VAL A 152 9.59 -9.68 -10.23
CA VAL A 152 8.54 -8.96 -10.99
C VAL A 152 8.39 -9.56 -12.37
#